data_a20b309654de35a7152da0384885e645
#
_entry.id   a20b309654de35a7152da0384885e645
#
_cell.length_a   1.000
_cell.length_b   1.000
_cell.length_c   1.000
_cell.angle_alpha   90.00
_cell.angle_beta   90.00
_cell.angle_gamma   90.00
#
_symmetry.space_group_name_H-M   'P 1'
#
loop_
_entity.id
_entity.type
_entity.pdbx_description
1 polymer ?
#
loop_
_entity_poly.entity_id
_entity_poly.type
_entity_poly.pdbx_seq_one_letter_code
_entity_poly.pdbx_strand_id
1 'polypeptide(L)'
;FLHLSVYAFFVKGSDIVRVSDISRIERSDAENLKGFQRTEIKNHVKGIVDYLNHGNVLFPNAIILAMSPEVIFKASRGTKPSGDESIAESGTLTIPIHTEGSRVAWIVDGQQRSLALSQAKNKNIPVPVIGFVSNSIEVQREQFILVNKAKPLPVRLINELLPETSGMILPKDLSSRKIPSELCNLLNQDKSSPLYKLI
;
A
#
# COMPACT_ATOMS: atom_id res chain seq x y z
N PHE A 1 -21.89 13.16 10.99
CA PHE A 1 -20.61 12.41 10.90
C PHE A 1 -20.91 10.93 11.09
N LEU A 2 -20.54 10.08 10.12
CA LEU A 2 -20.55 8.64 10.29
C LEU A 2 -19.52 8.30 11.39
N HIS A 3 -19.99 7.78 12.53
CA HIS A 3 -19.10 7.24 13.56
C HIS A 3 -18.56 5.88 13.11
N LEU A 4 -17.56 5.89 12.24
CA LEU A 4 -16.85 4.69 11.83
C LEU A 4 -15.68 4.45 12.78
N SER A 5 -15.60 3.26 13.34
CA SER A 5 -14.40 2.86 14.07
C SER A 5 -13.26 2.65 13.10
N VAL A 6 -12.13 3.36 13.32
CA VAL A 6 -10.92 3.26 12.51
C VAL A 6 -9.78 2.74 13.40
N TYR A 7 -9.01 1.79 12.89
CA TYR A 7 -7.91 1.14 13.58
C TYR A 7 -6.63 1.24 12.77
N ALA A 8 -5.51 1.54 13.45
CA ALA A 8 -4.17 1.46 12.89
C ALA A 8 -3.41 0.33 13.60
N PHE A 9 -2.89 -0.64 12.86
CA PHE A 9 -2.24 -1.81 13.42
C PHE A 9 -1.23 -2.43 12.46
N PHE A 10 -0.44 -3.39 12.95
CA PHE A 10 0.50 -4.15 12.13
C PHE A 10 0.10 -5.61 12.06
N VAL A 11 0.28 -6.21 10.89
CA VAL A 11 0.12 -7.65 10.66
C VAL A 11 1.30 -8.20 9.87
N LYS A 12 1.47 -9.52 9.87
CA LYS A 12 2.38 -10.18 8.94
C LYS A 12 1.82 -10.07 7.52
N GLY A 13 2.67 -9.76 6.55
CA GLY A 13 2.25 -9.60 5.16
C GLY A 13 1.49 -10.79 4.59
N SER A 14 1.86 -12.02 5.01
CA SER A 14 1.15 -13.25 4.62
C SER A 14 -0.28 -13.35 5.17
N ASP A 15 -0.59 -12.66 6.26
CA ASP A 15 -1.89 -12.79 6.92
C ASP A 15 -2.97 -11.88 6.31
N ILE A 16 -2.57 -10.86 5.56
CA ILE A 16 -3.53 -9.95 4.91
C ILE A 16 -4.49 -10.71 4.01
N VAL A 17 -3.99 -11.58 3.14
CA VAL A 17 -4.82 -12.38 2.23
C VAL A 17 -5.59 -13.51 2.93
N ARG A 18 -5.32 -13.76 4.21
CA ARG A 18 -6.08 -14.71 5.04
C ARG A 18 -7.31 -14.07 5.67
N VAL A 19 -7.23 -12.77 5.98
CA VAL A 19 -8.31 -12.03 6.64
C VAL A 19 -9.12 -11.18 5.67
N SER A 20 -8.64 -10.96 4.43
CA SER A 20 -9.28 -10.06 3.48
C SER A 20 -9.38 -10.65 2.08
N ASP A 21 -10.49 -10.33 1.42
CA ASP A 21 -10.70 -10.60 0.00
C ASP A 21 -10.27 -9.42 -0.86
N ILE A 22 -9.80 -9.70 -2.08
CA ILE A 22 -9.60 -8.69 -3.11
C ILE A 22 -10.98 -8.22 -3.56
N SER A 23 -11.20 -6.91 -3.58
CA SER A 23 -12.48 -6.26 -3.80
C SER A 23 -13.35 -6.91 -4.88
N ARG A 24 -14.64 -7.10 -4.56
CA ARG A 24 -15.67 -7.56 -5.50
C ARG A 24 -16.12 -6.50 -6.51
N ILE A 25 -15.58 -5.29 -6.47
CA ILE A 25 -16.02 -4.14 -7.27
C ILE A 25 -15.67 -4.29 -8.75
N GLU A 26 -14.77 -5.19 -9.13
CA GLU A 26 -14.30 -5.36 -10.51
C GLU A 26 -15.15 -6.32 -11.38
N ARG A 27 -16.38 -6.63 -11.02
CA ARG A 27 -17.17 -7.68 -11.72
C ARG A 27 -18.15 -7.20 -12.77
N SER A 28 -18.15 -5.96 -13.19
CA SER A 28 -18.97 -5.54 -14.33
C SER A 28 -18.17 -4.72 -15.33
N ASP A 29 -18.25 -5.12 -16.58
CA ASP A 29 -17.97 -4.35 -17.79
C ASP A 29 -16.51 -4.19 -18.23
N ALA A 30 -15.90 -5.22 -18.77
CA ALA A 30 -15.02 -5.11 -19.94
C ALA A 30 -14.31 -6.42 -20.28
N GLU A 31 -14.93 -7.29 -21.03
CA GLU A 31 -14.27 -8.55 -21.46
C GLU A 31 -13.07 -8.33 -22.41
N ASN A 32 -13.02 -7.23 -23.13
CA ASN A 32 -11.98 -6.95 -24.14
C ASN A 32 -10.73 -6.21 -23.61
N LEU A 33 -10.79 -5.55 -22.45
CA LEU A 33 -9.63 -4.89 -21.81
C LEU A 33 -8.84 -5.82 -20.87
N LYS A 34 -9.36 -7.00 -20.58
CA LYS A 34 -8.86 -7.93 -19.56
C LYS A 34 -7.46 -8.50 -19.80
N GLY A 35 -7.06 -8.64 -21.07
CA GLY A 35 -5.77 -9.27 -21.40
C GLY A 35 -4.56 -8.39 -21.09
N PHE A 36 -4.56 -7.13 -21.55
CA PHE A 36 -3.46 -6.19 -21.37
C PHE A 36 -3.30 -5.78 -19.91
N GLN A 37 -4.40 -5.38 -19.26
CA GLN A 37 -4.39 -5.01 -17.84
C GLN A 37 -3.93 -6.17 -16.94
N ARG A 38 -4.30 -7.42 -17.23
CA ARG A 38 -3.82 -8.60 -16.48
C ARG A 38 -2.31 -8.78 -16.58
N THR A 39 -1.73 -8.49 -17.73
CA THR A 39 -0.28 -8.61 -17.93
C THR A 39 0.47 -7.51 -17.20
N GLU A 40 -0.01 -6.26 -17.26
CA GLU A 40 0.56 -5.14 -16.52
C GLU A 40 0.49 -5.37 -15.00
N ILE A 41 -0.65 -5.81 -14.48
CA ILE A 41 -0.81 -6.15 -13.07
C ILE A 41 0.16 -7.26 -12.65
N LYS A 42 0.32 -8.33 -13.44
CA LYS A 42 1.26 -9.41 -13.14
C LYS A 42 2.71 -8.91 -13.10
N ASN A 43 3.12 -8.10 -14.06
CA ASN A 43 4.47 -7.54 -14.12
C ASN A 43 4.74 -6.61 -12.93
N HIS A 44 3.77 -5.79 -12.55
CA HIS A 44 3.89 -4.92 -11.40
C HIS A 44 3.98 -5.70 -10.08
N VAL A 45 3.10 -6.70 -9.89
CA VAL A 45 3.17 -7.59 -8.71
C VAL A 45 4.52 -8.29 -8.65
N LYS A 46 5.04 -8.81 -9.77
CA LYS A 46 6.38 -9.42 -9.83
C LYS A 46 7.48 -8.44 -9.40
N GLY A 47 7.43 -7.19 -9.88
CA GLY A 47 8.38 -6.16 -9.45
C GLY A 47 8.35 -5.91 -7.95
N ILE A 48 7.16 -5.89 -7.34
CA ILE A 48 7.03 -5.76 -5.88
C ILE A 48 7.58 -7.01 -5.17
N VAL A 49 7.31 -8.22 -5.65
CA VAL A 49 7.86 -9.48 -5.09
C VAL A 49 9.39 -9.47 -5.14
N ASP A 50 9.96 -9.07 -6.27
CA ASP A 50 11.41 -8.97 -6.44
C ASP A 50 11.99 -7.98 -5.43
N TYR A 51 11.38 -6.80 -5.25
CA TYR A 51 11.76 -5.84 -4.23
C TYR A 51 11.69 -6.43 -2.81
N LEU A 52 10.57 -7.07 -2.45
CA LEU A 52 10.36 -7.67 -1.13
C LEU A 52 11.36 -8.81 -0.82
N ASN A 53 11.93 -9.43 -1.83
CA ASN A 53 12.89 -10.53 -1.69
C ASN A 53 14.35 -10.06 -1.61
N HIS A 54 14.65 -8.75 -1.70
CA HIS A 54 16.01 -8.22 -1.63
C HIS A 54 16.58 -8.08 -0.20
N GLY A 55 15.87 -8.53 0.84
CA GLY A 55 16.36 -8.52 2.22
C GLY A 55 15.73 -7.42 3.08
N ASN A 56 16.51 -6.47 3.58
CA ASN A 56 16.00 -5.40 4.46
C ASN A 56 15.19 -4.37 3.66
N VAL A 57 13.91 -4.64 3.49
CA VAL A 57 13.00 -3.75 2.78
C VAL A 57 12.13 -2.96 3.74
N LEU A 58 11.93 -1.69 3.45
CA LEU A 58 10.97 -0.85 4.13
C LEU A 58 9.61 -0.95 3.42
N PHE A 59 8.54 -1.22 4.18
CA PHE A 59 7.17 -1.27 3.67
C PHE A 59 6.29 -0.23 4.41
N PRO A 60 6.43 1.07 4.08
CA PRO A 60 5.79 2.15 4.82
C PRO A 60 4.33 2.38 4.44
N ASN A 61 3.92 1.95 3.24
CA ASN A 61 2.59 2.21 2.73
C ASN A 61 1.56 1.26 3.34
N ALA A 62 0.65 1.80 4.13
CA ALA A 62 -0.42 1.01 4.73
C ALA A 62 -1.30 0.33 3.66
N ILE A 63 -1.77 -0.88 4.00
CA ILE A 63 -2.90 -1.51 3.32
C ILE A 63 -4.17 -0.97 3.96
N ILE A 64 -5.17 -0.63 3.14
CA ILE A 64 -6.45 -0.12 3.65
C ILE A 64 -7.49 -1.23 3.54
N LEU A 65 -8.11 -1.55 4.68
CA LEU A 65 -9.12 -2.60 4.80
C LEU A 65 -10.47 -2.02 5.23
N ALA A 66 -11.54 -2.44 4.54
CA ALA A 66 -12.90 -2.33 5.05
C ALA A 66 -13.23 -3.64 5.78
N MET A 67 -13.49 -3.57 7.07
CA MET A 67 -13.70 -4.72 7.94
C MET A 67 -15.17 -4.88 8.31
N SER A 68 -15.62 -6.12 8.49
CA SER A 68 -16.94 -6.40 9.03
C SER A 68 -16.99 -6.11 10.54
N PRO A 69 -18.17 -5.96 11.15
CA PRO A 69 -18.31 -5.79 12.59
C PRO A 69 -17.92 -7.00 13.46
N GLU A 70 -17.52 -8.11 12.84
CA GLU A 70 -17.02 -9.27 13.55
C GLU A 70 -15.66 -9.04 14.23
N VAL A 71 -14.95 -7.94 13.84
CA VAL A 71 -13.72 -7.56 14.53
C VAL A 71 -14.02 -7.04 15.94
N ILE A 72 -13.21 -7.46 16.90
CA ILE A 72 -13.40 -7.11 18.31
C ILE A 72 -12.19 -6.32 18.78
N PHE A 73 -12.43 -5.09 19.24
CA PHE A 73 -11.41 -4.27 19.90
C PHE A 73 -11.56 -4.35 21.41
N LYS A 74 -10.45 -4.61 22.09
CA LYS A 74 -10.37 -4.58 23.56
C LYS A 74 -9.32 -3.57 23.96
N ALA A 75 -9.76 -2.48 24.62
CA ALA A 75 -8.87 -1.44 25.11
C ALA A 75 -7.88 -1.99 26.14
N SER A 76 -6.65 -1.48 26.09
CA SER A 76 -5.61 -1.79 27.08
C SER A 76 -6.00 -1.25 28.47
N ARG A 77 -5.63 -1.98 29.50
CA ARG A 77 -5.87 -1.57 30.91
C ARG A 77 -4.78 -0.64 31.46
N GLY A 78 -3.84 -0.19 30.63
CA GLY A 78 -2.73 0.68 31.05
C GLY A 78 -3.18 2.09 31.43
N THR A 79 -2.24 2.86 31.99
CA THR A 79 -2.43 4.29 32.29
C THR A 79 -2.76 5.03 31.01
N LYS A 80 -3.91 5.69 30.96
CA LYS A 80 -4.26 6.57 29.83
C LYS A 80 -3.38 7.82 29.90
N PRO A 81 -2.96 8.38 28.74
CA PRO A 81 -2.30 9.66 28.73
C PRO A 81 -3.16 10.70 29.47
N SER A 82 -2.56 11.47 30.38
CA SER A 82 -3.24 12.54 31.07
C SER A 82 -3.41 13.72 30.12
N GLY A 83 -4.64 14.05 29.75
CA GLY A 83 -4.99 15.18 28.92
C GLY A 83 -6.34 14.96 28.25
N ASP A 84 -7.10 16.03 28.03
CA ASP A 84 -8.44 16.00 27.42
C ASP A 84 -8.42 15.66 25.91
N GLU A 85 -7.23 15.44 25.32
CA GLU A 85 -7.03 15.24 23.89
C GLU A 85 -6.62 13.79 23.52
N SER A 86 -7.27 12.79 24.11
CA SER A 86 -7.05 11.41 23.66
C SER A 86 -7.72 11.19 22.31
N ILE A 87 -6.95 11.32 21.21
CA ILE A 87 -7.42 11.10 19.83
C ILE A 87 -7.62 9.62 19.54
N ALA A 88 -6.92 8.73 20.29
CA ALA A 88 -6.98 7.29 20.06
C ALA A 88 -6.79 6.50 21.36
N GLU A 89 -7.32 5.29 21.40
CA GLU A 89 -7.09 4.30 22.46
C GLU A 89 -6.17 3.18 21.95
N SER A 90 -5.21 2.78 22.79
CA SER A 90 -4.42 1.58 22.53
C SER A 90 -5.15 0.32 23.01
N GLY A 91 -4.99 -0.78 22.29
CA GLY A 91 -5.66 -2.02 22.64
C GLY A 91 -5.27 -3.19 21.76
N THR A 92 -6.01 -4.27 21.88
CA THR A 92 -5.89 -5.49 21.07
C THR A 92 -7.06 -5.57 20.11
N LEU A 93 -6.78 -5.68 18.81
CA LEU A 93 -7.76 -5.94 17.78
C LEU A 93 -7.74 -7.43 17.42
N THR A 94 -8.87 -8.10 17.63
CA THR A 94 -9.07 -9.50 17.24
C THR A 94 -9.79 -9.53 15.90
N ILE A 95 -9.16 -10.14 14.90
CA ILE A 95 -9.70 -10.28 13.55
C ILE A 95 -9.92 -11.78 13.30
N PRO A 96 -11.17 -12.25 13.13
CA PRO A 96 -11.45 -13.65 12.86
C PRO A 96 -10.87 -14.08 11.51
N ILE A 97 -10.48 -15.35 11.40
CA ILE A 97 -10.04 -15.96 10.15
C ILE A 97 -11.10 -16.98 9.77
N HIS A 98 -11.79 -16.73 8.66
CA HIS A 98 -12.74 -17.68 8.12
C HIS A 98 -12.01 -18.70 7.22
N THR A 99 -12.26 -19.97 7.46
CA THR A 99 -11.72 -21.06 6.63
C THR A 99 -12.56 -21.30 5.38
N GLU A 100 -13.84 -20.96 5.43
CA GLU A 100 -14.80 -21.08 4.34
C GLU A 100 -15.60 -19.80 4.17
N GLY A 101 -16.08 -19.56 2.96
CA GLY A 101 -16.91 -18.40 2.63
C GLY A 101 -16.13 -17.11 2.43
N SER A 102 -16.81 -15.98 2.64
CA SER A 102 -16.22 -14.64 2.54
C SER A 102 -15.33 -14.35 3.72
N ARG A 103 -14.23 -13.64 3.49
CA ARG A 103 -13.34 -13.16 4.54
C ARG A 103 -13.96 -11.97 5.29
N VAL A 104 -13.41 -11.70 6.45
CA VAL A 104 -13.93 -10.67 7.37
C VAL A 104 -13.65 -9.25 6.88
N ALA A 105 -12.75 -9.08 5.92
CA ALA A 105 -12.41 -7.77 5.37
C ALA A 105 -12.30 -7.77 3.84
N TRP A 106 -12.30 -6.55 3.26
CA TRP A 106 -11.99 -6.31 1.85
C TRP A 106 -10.84 -5.31 1.75
N ILE A 107 -9.96 -5.54 0.76
CA ILE A 107 -8.87 -4.63 0.47
C ILE A 107 -9.43 -3.44 -0.32
N VAL A 108 -9.41 -2.26 0.29
CA VAL A 108 -9.80 -0.99 -0.33
C VAL A 108 -8.64 -0.42 -1.14
N ASP A 109 -7.43 -0.46 -0.57
CA ASP A 109 -6.19 -0.11 -1.27
C ASP A 109 -5.07 -1.09 -0.92
N GLY A 110 -4.21 -1.32 -1.90
CA GLY A 110 -3.06 -2.20 -1.75
C GLY A 110 -3.27 -3.63 -2.26
N GLN A 111 -4.22 -3.89 -3.17
CA GLN A 111 -4.50 -5.22 -3.72
C GLN A 111 -3.24 -5.87 -4.30
N GLN A 112 -2.49 -5.15 -5.14
CA GLN A 112 -1.28 -5.66 -5.77
C GLN A 112 -0.15 -5.88 -4.76
N ARG A 113 -0.04 -5.00 -3.77
CA ARG A 113 0.92 -5.13 -2.64
C ARG A 113 0.58 -6.34 -1.77
N SER A 114 -0.69 -6.55 -1.45
CA SER A 114 -1.15 -7.72 -0.68
C SER A 114 -0.87 -9.03 -1.41
N LEU A 115 -1.10 -9.06 -2.73
CA LEU A 115 -0.78 -10.20 -3.55
C LEU A 115 0.73 -10.47 -3.60
N ALA A 116 1.55 -9.43 -3.72
CA ALA A 116 3.01 -9.57 -3.69
C ALA A 116 3.52 -10.07 -2.33
N LEU A 117 2.97 -9.56 -1.22
CA LEU A 117 3.29 -10.02 0.13
C LEU A 117 2.98 -11.50 0.34
N SER A 118 1.87 -11.98 -0.23
CA SER A 118 1.53 -13.41 -0.17
C SER A 118 2.53 -14.31 -0.93
N GLN A 119 3.20 -13.78 -1.95
CA GLN A 119 4.18 -14.47 -2.78
C GLN A 119 5.63 -14.26 -2.31
N ALA A 120 5.91 -13.27 -1.47
CA ALA A 120 7.24 -12.98 -0.95
C ALA A 120 7.81 -14.18 -0.18
N LYS A 121 9.14 -14.36 -0.22
CA LYS A 121 9.86 -15.41 0.52
C LYS A 121 9.72 -15.20 2.03
N ASN A 122 9.95 -13.98 2.50
CA ASN A 122 9.76 -13.61 3.89
C ASN A 122 8.26 -13.38 4.19
N LYS A 123 7.64 -14.31 4.90
CA LYS A 123 6.23 -14.24 5.29
C LYS A 123 5.96 -13.32 6.47
N ASN A 124 6.99 -12.94 7.21
CA ASN A 124 6.90 -12.17 8.45
C ASN A 124 7.14 -10.67 8.27
N ILE A 125 7.12 -10.15 7.05
CA ILE A 125 7.25 -8.71 6.80
C ILE A 125 6.15 -7.98 7.58
N PRO A 126 6.49 -7.07 8.51
CA PRO A 126 5.49 -6.30 9.22
C PRO A 126 4.87 -5.26 8.27
N VAL A 127 3.56 -5.29 8.16
CA VAL A 127 2.80 -4.41 7.26
C VAL A 127 1.87 -3.53 8.07
N PRO A 128 1.95 -2.20 7.93
CA PRO A 128 0.98 -1.30 8.52
C PRO A 128 -0.37 -1.44 7.81
N VAL A 129 -1.42 -1.45 8.60
CA VAL A 129 -2.81 -1.54 8.12
C VAL A 129 -3.63 -0.42 8.74
N ILE A 130 -4.45 0.22 7.92
CA ILE A 130 -5.54 1.07 8.37
C ILE A 130 -6.84 0.34 8.05
N GLY A 131 -7.58 -0.03 9.09
CA GLY A 131 -8.86 -0.70 8.95
C GLY A 131 -10.01 0.16 9.45
N PHE A 132 -11.10 0.26 8.70
CA PHE A 132 -12.35 0.84 9.19
C PHE A 132 -13.45 -0.21 9.19
N VAL A 133 -14.36 -0.11 10.15
CA VAL A 133 -15.50 -1.04 10.28
C VAL A 133 -16.73 -0.44 9.62
N SER A 134 -17.31 -1.16 8.66
CA SER A 134 -18.56 -0.76 8.01
C SER A 134 -19.35 -1.96 7.49
N ASN A 135 -20.66 -1.95 7.77
CA ASN A 135 -21.64 -2.88 7.16
C ASN A 135 -22.13 -2.40 5.79
N SER A 136 -21.96 -1.10 5.49
CA SER A 136 -22.49 -0.50 4.28
C SER A 136 -21.55 -0.71 3.12
N ILE A 137 -22.02 -1.40 2.08
CA ILE A 137 -21.31 -1.56 0.80
C ILE A 137 -21.10 -0.19 0.12
N GLU A 138 -22.02 0.75 0.32
CA GLU A 138 -21.93 2.11 -0.24
C GLU A 138 -20.73 2.84 0.36
N VAL A 139 -20.58 2.83 1.68
CA VAL A 139 -19.42 3.43 2.37
C VAL A 139 -18.12 2.80 1.90
N GLN A 140 -18.10 1.48 1.74
CA GLN A 140 -16.90 0.78 1.25
C GLN A 140 -16.54 1.21 -0.18
N ARG A 141 -17.53 1.39 -1.07
CA ARG A 141 -17.35 1.88 -2.44
C ARG A 141 -16.88 3.33 -2.48
N GLU A 142 -17.48 4.19 -1.66
CA GLU A 142 -17.03 5.59 -1.54
C GLU A 142 -15.56 5.67 -1.14
N GLN A 143 -15.17 4.95 -0.08
CA GLN A 143 -13.78 4.94 0.36
C GLN A 143 -12.85 4.36 -0.70
N PHE A 144 -13.27 3.30 -1.41
CA PHE A 144 -12.50 2.77 -2.52
C PHE A 144 -12.25 3.83 -3.62
N ILE A 145 -13.28 4.58 -4.01
CA ILE A 145 -13.16 5.63 -5.03
C ILE A 145 -12.25 6.76 -4.52
N LEU A 146 -12.47 7.25 -3.30
CA LEU A 146 -11.72 8.36 -2.73
C LEU A 146 -10.23 8.05 -2.60
N VAL A 147 -9.90 6.88 -2.06
CA VAL A 147 -8.51 6.46 -1.86
C VAL A 147 -7.78 6.25 -3.20
N ASN A 148 -8.45 5.64 -4.18
CA ASN A 148 -7.83 5.33 -5.48
C ASN A 148 -7.86 6.52 -6.46
N LYS A 149 -8.50 7.65 -6.11
CA LYS A 149 -8.53 8.86 -6.92
C LYS A 149 -7.24 9.70 -6.82
N ALA A 150 -6.35 9.38 -5.87
CA ALA A 150 -5.08 10.08 -5.69
C ALA A 150 -4.22 9.99 -6.97
N LYS A 151 -3.77 11.15 -7.47
CA LYS A 151 -2.91 11.19 -8.67
C LYS A 151 -1.50 10.71 -8.30
N PRO A 152 -0.87 9.86 -9.13
CA PRO A 152 0.53 9.51 -8.95
C PRO A 152 1.42 10.76 -9.12
N LEU A 153 2.60 10.74 -8.50
CA LEU A 153 3.59 11.78 -8.68
C LEU A 153 3.97 11.92 -10.15
N PRO A 154 4.13 13.14 -10.68
CA PRO A 154 4.62 13.36 -12.03
C PRO A 154 5.98 12.65 -12.24
N VAL A 155 6.14 12.00 -13.40
CA VAL A 155 7.38 11.26 -13.74
C VAL A 155 8.60 12.18 -13.66
N ARG A 156 8.46 13.45 -14.06
CA ARG A 156 9.52 14.46 -13.95
C ARG A 156 10.02 14.61 -12.52
N LEU A 157 9.09 14.79 -11.56
CA LEU A 157 9.45 14.94 -10.13
C LEU A 157 10.16 13.68 -9.60
N ILE A 158 9.71 12.49 -10.00
CA ILE A 158 10.38 11.23 -9.62
C ILE A 158 11.83 11.24 -10.12
N ASN A 159 12.06 11.60 -11.39
CA ASN A 159 13.40 11.63 -11.98
C ASN A 159 14.30 12.69 -11.32
N GLU A 160 13.74 13.83 -10.91
CA GLU A 160 14.47 14.88 -10.16
C GLU A 160 14.91 14.39 -8.76
N LEU A 161 14.11 13.55 -8.11
CA LEU A 161 14.39 13.03 -6.76
C LEU A 161 15.30 11.79 -6.75
N LEU A 162 15.34 11.01 -7.83
CA LEU A 162 16.11 9.76 -7.89
C LEU A 162 17.61 9.91 -7.58
N PRO A 163 18.32 10.95 -8.06
CA PRO A 163 19.73 11.15 -7.75
C PRO A 163 20.02 11.34 -6.26
N GLU A 164 19.08 11.94 -5.51
CA GLU A 164 19.22 12.20 -4.08
C GLU A 164 19.01 10.94 -3.21
N THR A 165 18.60 9.82 -3.82
CA THR A 165 18.40 8.56 -3.11
C THR A 165 19.71 7.78 -3.00
N SER A 166 20.34 7.75 -1.84
CA SER A 166 21.53 6.95 -1.60
C SER A 166 21.20 5.72 -0.75
N GLY A 167 21.77 4.56 -1.09
CA GLY A 167 21.70 3.35 -0.28
C GLY A 167 20.31 2.67 -0.23
N MET A 168 19.31 3.15 -0.94
CA MET A 168 18.00 2.52 -1.01
C MET A 168 17.94 1.43 -2.08
N ILE A 169 17.31 0.31 -1.72
CA ILE A 169 16.92 -0.71 -2.70
C ILE A 169 15.68 -0.17 -3.43
N LEU A 170 15.86 0.19 -4.69
CA LEU A 170 14.78 0.68 -5.55
C LEU A 170 14.15 -0.46 -6.36
N PRO A 171 12.85 -0.41 -6.65
CA PRO A 171 12.24 -1.25 -7.68
C PRO A 171 12.98 -1.14 -9.02
N LYS A 172 12.98 -2.22 -9.81
CA LYS A 172 13.80 -2.32 -11.03
C LYS A 172 13.54 -1.21 -12.04
N ASP A 173 12.30 -0.77 -12.19
CA ASP A 173 11.89 0.32 -13.07
C ASP A 173 12.44 1.70 -12.64
N LEU A 174 12.57 1.93 -11.34
CA LEU A 174 13.16 3.15 -10.78
C LEU A 174 14.70 3.08 -10.79
N SER A 175 15.28 1.93 -10.44
CA SER A 175 16.73 1.75 -10.45
C SER A 175 17.33 1.92 -11.84
N SER A 176 16.62 1.49 -12.90
CA SER A 176 17.07 1.70 -14.29
C SER A 176 17.07 3.17 -14.74
N ARG A 177 16.30 4.04 -14.08
CA ARG A 177 16.23 5.48 -14.35
C ARG A 177 17.22 6.29 -13.53
N LYS A 178 17.79 5.74 -12.47
CA LYS A 178 18.66 6.48 -11.55
C LYS A 178 19.89 7.03 -12.25
N ILE A 179 20.67 6.19 -12.92
CA ILE A 179 21.89 6.60 -13.64
C ILE A 179 21.60 7.67 -14.72
N PRO A 180 20.59 7.52 -15.61
CA PRO A 180 20.22 8.59 -16.52
C PRO A 180 19.84 9.90 -15.81
N SER A 181 19.13 9.85 -14.69
CA SER A 181 18.75 11.04 -13.94
C SER A 181 19.95 11.73 -13.30
N GLU A 182 20.89 10.96 -12.73
CA GLU A 182 22.16 11.47 -12.21
C GLU A 182 22.98 12.18 -13.33
N LEU A 183 23.06 11.57 -14.51
CA LEU A 183 23.76 12.15 -15.64
C LEU A 183 23.11 13.46 -16.10
N CYS A 184 21.78 13.50 -16.20
CA CYS A 184 21.04 14.72 -16.50
C CYS A 184 21.33 15.84 -15.50
N ASN A 185 21.34 15.53 -14.19
CA ASN A 185 21.67 16.50 -13.15
C ASN A 185 23.12 17.00 -13.27
N LEU A 186 24.09 16.12 -13.49
CA LEU A 186 25.49 16.52 -13.71
C LEU A 186 25.62 17.47 -14.90
N LEU A 187 25.05 17.13 -16.04
CA LEU A 187 25.09 17.96 -17.26
C LEU A 187 24.39 19.30 -17.08
N ASN A 188 23.32 19.34 -16.27
CA ASN A 188 22.59 20.56 -16.00
C ASN A 188 23.29 21.49 -15.00
N GLN A 189 24.15 20.95 -14.12
CA GLN A 189 24.88 21.70 -13.09
C GLN A 189 26.30 22.09 -13.51
N ASP A 190 26.91 21.37 -14.43
CA ASP A 190 28.27 21.66 -14.90
C ASP A 190 28.27 22.86 -15.84
N LYS A 191 28.96 23.92 -15.45
CA LYS A 191 29.10 25.16 -16.22
C LYS A 191 29.80 24.98 -17.57
N SER A 192 30.61 23.93 -17.71
CA SER A 192 31.28 23.59 -18.99
C SER A 192 30.40 22.77 -19.92
N SER A 193 29.28 22.28 -19.43
CA SER A 193 28.33 21.48 -20.22
C SER A 193 27.53 22.33 -21.19
N PRO A 194 27.38 21.89 -22.46
CA PRO A 194 26.48 22.55 -23.39
C PRO A 194 25.00 22.51 -22.98
N LEU A 195 24.67 21.69 -21.98
CA LEU A 195 23.31 21.53 -21.40
C LEU A 195 23.14 22.25 -20.06
N TYR A 196 24.10 23.08 -19.66
CA TYR A 196 24.04 23.82 -18.40
C TYR A 196 22.76 24.66 -18.31
N LYS A 197 21.93 24.38 -17.28
CA LYS A 197 20.61 25.00 -17.03
C LYS A 197 19.58 24.85 -18.16
N LEU A 198 19.72 23.84 -19.00
CA LEU A 198 18.79 23.57 -20.11
C LEU A 198 17.93 22.30 -19.90
N ILE A 199 18.21 21.50 -18.85
CA ILE A 199 17.49 20.28 -18.53
C ILE A 199 16.59 20.50 -17.31
#